data_f39499c237b2748873fd60caa8590928
#
_entry.id   f39499c237b2748873fd60caa8590928
#
_cell.length_a   1.000
_cell.length_b   1.000
_cell.length_c   1.000
_cell.angle_alpha   90.00
_cell.angle_beta   90.00
_cell.angle_gamma   90.00
#
_symmetry.space_group_name_H-M   'P 1'
#
loop_
_entity.id
_entity.type
_entity.pdbx_description
1 polymer ?
#
loop_
_entity_poly.entity_id
_entity_poly.type
_entity_poly.pdbx_seq_one_letter_code
_entity_poly.pdbx_strand_id
1 'polypeptide(L)'
;QKKQNEIPELTTEDAAEVVSLWTQIPVTQLTKGDMERLRHLEKELHKHVIGQDEAVNAVAKAVKRSRVGLKSPNRPIGSFLFLGPTGVGKTELSKTLAKALFGREEDLIRVDMSEYMEKHSVSKIIGSPPGYVGFGEGGQLSEQIRRHPYSVLLFDEIEKAHPDVFNILLQVLDDGHITDLSLIHI
;
A
#
# COMPACT_ATOMS: atom_id res chain seq x y z
N GLN A 1 -38.35 -37.65 15.84
CA GLN A 1 -38.00 -36.24 15.72
C GLN A 1 -37.07 -36.10 14.51
N LYS A 2 -37.61 -35.56 13.39
CA LYS A 2 -36.83 -35.24 12.17
C LYS A 2 -36.03 -33.97 12.46
N LYS A 3 -34.70 -34.04 12.51
CA LYS A 3 -33.83 -32.89 12.35
C LYS A 3 -34.06 -32.31 10.95
N GLN A 4 -34.69 -31.16 10.84
CA GLN A 4 -34.71 -30.37 9.62
C GLN A 4 -33.25 -30.04 9.32
N ASN A 5 -32.73 -30.53 8.19
CA ASN A 5 -31.50 -30.05 7.57
C ASN A 5 -31.78 -28.61 7.08
N GLU A 6 -31.51 -27.63 7.90
CA GLU A 6 -31.43 -26.25 7.45
C GLU A 6 -30.23 -26.19 6.47
N ILE A 7 -30.54 -26.00 5.21
CA ILE A 7 -29.53 -25.70 4.19
C ILE A 7 -29.04 -24.28 4.53
N PRO A 8 -27.76 -24.10 4.86
CA PRO A 8 -27.25 -22.76 5.17
C PRO A 8 -27.46 -21.86 3.95
N GLU A 9 -28.17 -20.76 4.12
CA GLU A 9 -28.30 -19.74 3.08
C GLU A 9 -26.96 -19.01 2.94
N LEU A 10 -26.46 -18.95 1.69
CA LEU A 10 -25.29 -18.15 1.36
C LEU A 10 -25.63 -16.67 1.51
N THR A 11 -24.89 -15.99 2.36
CA THR A 11 -25.03 -14.56 2.57
C THR A 11 -24.10 -13.77 1.62
N THR A 12 -24.37 -12.48 1.48
CA THR A 12 -23.46 -11.58 0.75
C THR A 12 -22.10 -11.47 1.43
N GLU A 13 -22.05 -11.72 2.74
CA GLU A 13 -20.80 -11.73 3.53
C GLU A 13 -19.95 -12.95 3.21
N ASP A 14 -20.56 -14.13 3.07
CA ASP A 14 -19.86 -15.36 2.66
C ASP A 14 -19.27 -15.23 1.24
N ALA A 15 -20.03 -14.63 0.32
CA ALA A 15 -19.55 -14.36 -1.04
C ALA A 15 -18.38 -13.34 -1.03
N ALA A 16 -18.46 -12.30 -0.22
CA ALA A 16 -17.41 -11.31 -0.06
C ALA A 16 -16.14 -11.92 0.55
N GLU A 17 -16.26 -12.84 1.50
CA GLU A 17 -15.14 -13.56 2.10
C GLU A 17 -14.42 -14.44 1.06
N VAL A 18 -15.16 -15.19 0.25
CA VAL A 18 -14.57 -16.01 -0.83
C VAL A 18 -13.87 -15.15 -1.87
N VAL A 19 -14.47 -14.04 -2.30
CA VAL A 19 -13.86 -13.10 -3.24
C VAL A 19 -12.60 -12.50 -2.63
N SER A 20 -12.63 -12.13 -1.35
CA SER A 20 -11.47 -11.61 -0.62
C SER A 20 -10.31 -12.61 -0.57
N LEU A 21 -10.60 -13.89 -0.34
CA LEU A 21 -9.60 -14.96 -0.34
C LEU A 21 -8.96 -15.17 -1.73
N TRP A 22 -9.75 -15.06 -2.79
CA TRP A 22 -9.24 -15.28 -4.15
C TRP A 22 -8.49 -14.08 -4.72
N THR A 23 -8.99 -12.88 -4.47
CA THR A 23 -8.42 -11.65 -5.05
C THR A 23 -7.40 -10.99 -4.14
N GLN A 24 -7.32 -11.42 -2.86
CA GLN A 24 -6.58 -10.74 -1.79
C GLN A 24 -7.04 -9.28 -1.57
N ILE A 25 -8.21 -8.94 -2.09
CA ILE A 25 -8.85 -7.65 -1.89
C ILE A 25 -9.78 -7.76 -0.69
N PRO A 26 -9.61 -6.99 0.38
CA PRO A 26 -10.54 -6.95 1.50
C PRO A 26 -11.86 -6.30 1.05
N VAL A 27 -12.77 -7.11 0.49
CA VAL A 27 -14.10 -6.67 0.02
C VAL A 27 -15.17 -6.66 1.12
N THR A 28 -14.85 -7.18 2.29
CA THR A 28 -15.74 -7.10 3.46
C THR A 28 -15.87 -5.65 3.89
N GLN A 29 -17.10 -5.18 3.98
CA GLN A 29 -17.40 -3.91 4.64
C GLN A 29 -16.76 -3.95 6.04
N LEU A 30 -16.22 -2.80 6.47
CA LEU A 30 -15.60 -2.66 7.78
C LEU A 30 -16.47 -3.35 8.85
N THR A 31 -15.99 -4.48 9.31
CA THR A 31 -16.64 -5.16 10.44
C THR A 31 -16.50 -4.28 11.69
N LYS A 32 -17.35 -4.52 12.68
CA LYS A 32 -17.21 -3.84 13.98
C LYS A 32 -15.80 -4.00 14.56
N GLY A 33 -15.16 -5.16 14.31
CA GLY A 33 -13.79 -5.44 14.71
C GLY A 33 -12.74 -4.57 14.00
N ASP A 34 -12.93 -4.26 12.72
CA ASP A 34 -12.02 -3.38 11.98
C ASP A 34 -12.13 -1.94 12.44
N MET A 35 -13.32 -1.48 12.78
CA MET A 35 -13.54 -0.16 13.38
C MET A 35 -12.86 -0.05 14.75
N GLU A 36 -12.89 -1.10 15.55
CA GLU A 36 -12.17 -1.13 16.83
C GLU A 36 -10.66 -1.14 16.66
N ARG A 37 -10.14 -1.93 15.71
CA ARG A 37 -8.71 -1.92 15.36
C ARG A 37 -8.26 -0.52 14.95
N LEU A 38 -9.05 0.16 14.10
CA LEU A 38 -8.73 1.53 13.69
C LEU A 38 -8.79 2.54 14.84
N ARG A 39 -9.68 2.36 15.80
CA ARG A 39 -9.72 3.20 17.02
C ARG A 39 -8.41 3.08 17.83
N HIS A 40 -7.87 1.86 17.89
CA HIS A 40 -6.67 1.55 18.66
C HIS A 40 -5.37 1.60 17.84
N LEU A 41 -5.44 2.00 16.55
CA LEU A 41 -4.29 2.02 15.64
C LEU A 41 -3.09 2.79 16.22
N GLU A 42 -3.32 3.96 16.84
CA GLU A 42 -2.26 4.75 17.48
C GLU A 42 -1.54 3.95 18.57
N LYS A 43 -2.31 3.29 19.43
CA LYS A 43 -1.74 2.46 20.50
C LYS A 43 -0.96 1.27 19.96
N GLU A 44 -1.43 0.68 18.86
CA GLU A 44 -0.76 -0.44 18.22
C GLU A 44 0.57 -0.01 17.59
N LEU A 45 0.58 1.12 16.90
CA LEU A 45 1.80 1.70 16.35
C LEU A 45 2.81 2.06 17.44
N HIS A 46 2.37 2.63 18.56
CA HIS A 46 3.24 2.99 19.68
C HIS A 46 3.85 1.80 20.43
N LYS A 47 3.32 0.59 20.28
CA LYS A 47 3.97 -0.61 20.84
C LYS A 47 5.33 -0.90 20.19
N HIS A 48 5.48 -0.56 18.92
CA HIS A 48 6.67 -0.84 18.12
C HIS A 48 7.51 0.41 17.85
N VAL A 49 6.88 1.59 17.78
CA VAL A 49 7.53 2.85 17.47
C VAL A 49 7.46 3.76 18.69
N ILE A 50 8.58 3.94 19.35
CA ILE A 50 8.70 4.73 20.57
C ILE A 50 9.19 6.14 20.23
N GLY A 51 8.55 7.16 20.82
CA GLY A 51 9.01 8.55 20.75
C GLY A 51 8.79 9.27 19.43
N GLN A 52 7.89 8.77 18.57
CA GLN A 52 7.51 9.39 17.28
C GLN A 52 6.01 9.75 17.27
N ASP A 53 5.53 10.37 18.34
CA ASP A 53 4.10 10.63 18.59
C ASP A 53 3.45 11.43 17.45
N GLU A 54 4.14 12.45 16.95
CA GLU A 54 3.63 13.29 15.87
C GLU A 54 3.44 12.50 14.58
N ALA A 55 4.44 11.69 14.18
CA ALA A 55 4.38 10.86 13.00
C ALA A 55 3.30 9.77 13.11
N VAL A 56 3.23 9.08 14.25
CA VAL A 56 2.22 8.06 14.53
C VAL A 56 0.81 8.65 14.47
N ASN A 57 0.59 9.78 15.11
CA ASN A 57 -0.70 10.46 15.12
C ASN A 57 -1.12 10.95 13.73
N ALA A 58 -0.18 11.51 12.95
CA ALA A 58 -0.45 11.94 11.58
C ALA A 58 -0.89 10.79 10.68
N VAL A 59 -0.18 9.66 10.73
CA VAL A 59 -0.50 8.45 9.98
C VAL A 59 -1.85 7.90 10.40
N ALA A 60 -2.07 7.68 11.69
CA ALA A 60 -3.32 7.12 12.20
C ALA A 60 -4.53 8.00 11.86
N LYS A 61 -4.39 9.32 11.94
CA LYS A 61 -5.43 10.28 11.55
C LYS A 61 -5.77 10.23 10.07
N ALA A 62 -4.77 10.07 9.19
CA ALA A 62 -4.99 9.95 7.76
C ALA A 62 -5.72 8.63 7.41
N VAL A 63 -5.30 7.53 8.01
CA VAL A 63 -5.96 6.22 7.84
C VAL A 63 -7.41 6.27 8.31
N LYS A 64 -7.66 6.80 9.49
CA LYS A 64 -9.03 6.96 10.03
C LYS A 64 -9.91 7.80 9.09
N ARG A 65 -9.41 8.93 8.56
CA ARG A 65 -10.15 9.78 7.60
C ARG A 65 -10.49 9.05 6.31
N SER A 66 -9.55 8.30 5.77
CA SER A 66 -9.77 7.56 4.53
C SER A 66 -10.90 6.52 4.67
N ARG A 67 -11.00 5.86 5.81
CA ARG A 67 -12.00 4.82 6.06
C ARG A 67 -13.42 5.36 6.31
N VAL A 68 -13.56 6.64 6.61
CA VAL A 68 -14.88 7.30 6.78
C VAL A 68 -15.49 7.74 5.44
N GLY A 69 -14.83 7.42 4.31
CA GLY A 69 -15.37 7.70 2.98
C GLY A 69 -15.19 9.15 2.50
N LEU A 70 -14.40 9.95 3.19
CA LEU A 70 -14.11 11.35 2.83
C LEU A 70 -13.02 11.48 1.75
N LYS A 71 -12.83 10.43 0.93
CA LYS A 71 -11.71 10.34 -0.01
C LYS A 71 -12.17 10.02 -1.43
N SER A 72 -11.45 10.56 -2.42
CA SER A 72 -11.54 10.10 -3.82
C SER A 72 -11.05 8.65 -3.94
N PRO A 73 -11.79 7.74 -4.60
CA PRO A 73 -11.42 6.34 -4.72
C PRO A 73 -10.07 6.11 -5.44
N ASN A 74 -9.66 7.05 -6.28
CA ASN A 74 -8.47 6.95 -7.13
C ASN A 74 -7.18 7.47 -6.48
N ARG A 75 -7.19 7.84 -5.19
CA ARG A 75 -6.00 8.38 -4.53
C ARG A 75 -5.52 7.47 -3.41
N PRO A 76 -4.21 7.44 -3.09
CA PRO A 76 -3.68 6.67 -1.97
C PRO A 76 -4.32 7.08 -0.65
N ILE A 77 -4.43 6.17 0.30
CA ILE A 77 -5.02 6.40 1.65
C ILE A 77 -4.37 7.58 2.36
N GLY A 78 -3.08 7.72 2.19
CA GLY A 78 -2.27 8.82 2.66
C GLY A 78 -0.88 8.72 2.06
N SER A 79 -0.25 9.86 1.87
CA SER A 79 1.13 9.97 1.43
C SER A 79 1.90 10.74 2.49
N PHE A 80 3.03 10.20 2.94
CA PHE A 80 3.80 10.75 4.03
C PHE A 80 5.26 10.85 3.63
N LEU A 81 5.90 11.95 3.97
CA LEU A 81 7.33 12.13 3.87
C LEU A 81 7.93 12.17 5.28
N PHE A 82 8.76 11.19 5.59
CA PHE A 82 9.46 11.12 6.87
C PHE A 82 10.89 11.61 6.73
N LEU A 83 11.18 12.73 7.36
CA LEU A 83 12.51 13.33 7.40
C LEU A 83 13.15 13.07 8.76
N GLY A 84 14.41 12.68 8.75
CA GLY A 84 15.17 12.43 9.98
C GLY A 84 16.36 11.50 9.78
N PRO A 85 17.26 11.43 10.76
CA PRO A 85 18.44 10.58 10.69
C PRO A 85 18.09 9.10 10.58
N THR A 86 19.07 8.26 10.28
CA THR A 86 18.94 6.81 10.29
C THR A 86 18.64 6.30 11.70
N GLY A 87 17.91 5.19 11.80
CA GLY A 87 17.65 4.53 13.09
C GLY A 87 16.50 5.11 13.91
N VAL A 88 15.82 6.16 13.47
CA VAL A 88 14.69 6.76 14.24
C VAL A 88 13.35 6.02 14.08
N GLY A 89 13.32 4.90 13.37
CA GLY A 89 12.13 4.06 13.26
C GLY A 89 11.25 4.30 12.01
N LYS A 90 11.73 5.01 10.97
CA LYS A 90 10.96 5.26 9.74
C LYS A 90 10.48 3.98 9.07
N THR A 91 11.37 3.02 8.86
CA THR A 91 11.05 1.73 8.25
C THR A 91 10.18 0.87 9.17
N GLU A 92 10.43 0.92 10.48
CA GLU A 92 9.66 0.17 11.47
C GLU A 92 8.20 0.66 11.55
N LEU A 93 7.99 1.96 11.48
CA LEU A 93 6.65 2.53 11.40
C LEU A 93 5.88 2.01 10.17
N SER A 94 6.55 1.93 9.02
CA SER A 94 5.94 1.42 7.77
C SER A 94 5.58 -0.06 7.86
N LYS A 95 6.44 -0.90 8.46
CA LYS A 95 6.17 -2.33 8.71
C LYS A 95 4.99 -2.53 9.65
N THR A 96 5.03 -1.82 10.78
CA THR A 96 3.94 -1.89 11.77
C THR A 96 2.63 -1.42 11.19
N LEU A 97 2.66 -0.38 10.33
CA LEU A 97 1.47 0.10 9.63
C LEU A 97 0.90 -0.95 8.68
N ALA A 98 1.74 -1.62 7.87
CA ALA A 98 1.30 -2.69 6.97
C ALA A 98 0.63 -3.83 7.76
N LYS A 99 1.27 -4.27 8.83
CA LYS A 99 0.73 -5.29 9.73
C LYS A 99 -0.59 -4.90 10.38
N ALA A 100 -0.70 -3.64 10.83
CA ALA A 100 -1.91 -3.14 11.48
C ALA A 100 -3.09 -2.98 10.51
N LEU A 101 -2.83 -2.60 9.24
CA LEU A 101 -3.85 -2.36 8.24
C LEU A 101 -4.30 -3.61 7.49
N PHE A 102 -3.34 -4.48 7.14
CA PHE A 102 -3.55 -5.62 6.24
C PHE A 102 -3.34 -6.97 6.93
N GLY A 103 -2.78 -6.98 8.14
CA GLY A 103 -2.58 -8.17 8.96
C GLY A 103 -1.24 -8.87 8.73
N ARG A 104 -0.47 -8.50 7.72
CA ARG A 104 0.81 -9.12 7.36
C ARG A 104 1.88 -8.07 7.12
N GLU A 105 3.11 -8.38 7.46
CA GLU A 105 4.26 -7.50 7.18
C GLU A 105 4.68 -7.56 5.70
N GLU A 106 4.33 -8.64 5.00
CA GLU A 106 4.59 -8.85 3.57
C GLU A 106 3.77 -7.91 2.67
N ASP A 107 2.72 -7.28 3.22
CA ASP A 107 1.96 -6.24 2.53
C ASP A 107 2.69 -4.87 2.53
N LEU A 108 3.97 -4.85 2.96
CA LEU A 108 4.90 -3.75 2.75
C LEU A 108 5.75 -4.00 1.50
N ILE A 109 5.54 -3.18 0.48
CA ILE A 109 6.41 -3.12 -0.69
C ILE A 109 7.49 -2.07 -0.41
N ARG A 110 8.73 -2.53 -0.17
CA ARG A 110 9.88 -1.64 0.04
C ARG A 110 10.68 -1.50 -1.24
N VAL A 111 10.90 -0.26 -1.64
CA VAL A 111 11.73 0.10 -2.80
C VAL A 111 12.90 0.93 -2.29
N ASP A 112 14.10 0.39 -2.40
CA ASP A 112 15.33 1.07 -2.04
C ASP A 112 15.76 1.98 -3.19
N MET A 113 15.71 3.29 -2.98
CA MET A 113 16.01 4.28 -4.01
C MET A 113 17.50 4.37 -4.35
N SER A 114 18.38 3.77 -3.55
CA SER A 114 19.79 3.66 -3.89
C SER A 114 20.05 2.80 -5.14
N GLU A 115 19.12 1.90 -5.50
CA GLU A 115 19.18 1.11 -6.73
C GLU A 115 18.78 1.93 -7.99
N TYR A 116 18.22 3.12 -7.80
CA TYR A 116 17.66 3.97 -8.84
C TYR A 116 18.38 5.33 -8.95
N MET A 117 19.68 5.34 -8.69
CA MET A 117 20.52 6.53 -8.78
C MET A 117 20.79 6.97 -10.23
N GLU A 118 20.76 6.02 -11.15
CA GLU A 118 21.08 6.26 -12.55
C GLU A 118 19.83 6.35 -13.43
N LYS A 119 19.90 7.20 -14.46
CA LYS A 119 18.76 7.46 -15.36
C LYS A 119 18.19 6.20 -15.99
N HIS A 120 19.02 5.24 -16.39
CA HIS A 120 18.54 3.99 -16.99
C HIS A 120 17.80 3.07 -15.99
N SER A 121 18.03 3.26 -14.70
CA SER A 121 17.33 2.49 -13.67
C SER A 121 15.87 2.90 -13.50
N VAL A 122 15.49 4.10 -13.97
CA VAL A 122 14.10 4.58 -13.94
C VAL A 122 13.18 3.66 -14.75
N SER A 123 13.65 3.15 -15.88
CA SER A 123 12.88 2.19 -16.70
C SER A 123 12.57 0.88 -15.98
N LYS A 124 13.34 0.49 -14.96
CA LYS A 124 13.01 -0.67 -14.14
C LYS A 124 11.76 -0.45 -13.28
N ILE A 125 11.47 0.80 -12.91
CA ILE A 125 10.28 1.13 -12.10
C ILE A 125 9.01 1.08 -12.95
N ILE A 126 9.05 1.73 -14.13
CA ILE A 126 7.86 1.99 -14.98
C ILE A 126 7.87 1.21 -16.30
N GLY A 127 8.77 0.24 -16.47
CA GLY A 127 8.93 -0.49 -17.72
C GLY A 127 9.75 0.25 -18.78
N SER A 128 10.15 -0.48 -19.82
CA SER A 128 10.93 0.06 -20.93
C SER A 128 9.99 0.50 -22.06
N PRO A 129 10.24 1.69 -22.65
CA PRO A 129 9.46 2.13 -23.80
C PRO A 129 9.66 1.22 -25.02
N PRO A 130 8.74 1.25 -26.01
CA PRO A 130 8.84 0.48 -27.22
C PRO A 130 10.18 0.73 -27.94
N GLY A 131 10.84 -0.37 -28.34
CA GLY A 131 12.13 -0.32 -29.05
C GLY A 131 13.37 -0.41 -28.17
N TYR A 132 13.22 -0.45 -26.84
CA TYR A 132 14.33 -0.66 -25.92
C TYR A 132 14.36 -2.10 -25.38
N VAL A 133 15.56 -2.53 -24.95
CA VAL A 133 15.75 -3.85 -24.31
C VAL A 133 14.89 -3.93 -23.06
N GLY A 134 14.12 -5.01 -22.88
CA GLY A 134 13.17 -5.19 -21.77
C GLY A 134 11.75 -4.66 -22.07
N PHE A 135 11.47 -4.24 -23.31
CA PHE A 135 10.10 -3.94 -23.70
C PHE A 135 9.20 -5.20 -23.60
N GLY A 136 8.04 -5.05 -22.95
CA GLY A 136 7.12 -6.16 -22.66
C GLY A 136 7.33 -6.82 -21.30
N GLU A 137 8.43 -6.51 -20.62
CA GLU A 137 8.56 -6.78 -19.18
C GLU A 137 8.01 -5.56 -18.44
N GLY A 138 6.89 -5.73 -17.73
CA GLY A 138 6.31 -4.66 -16.94
C GLY A 138 7.30 -4.07 -15.94
N GLY A 139 7.11 -2.83 -15.53
CA GLY A 139 7.92 -2.21 -14.49
C GLY A 139 7.84 -3.03 -13.19
N GLN A 140 8.97 -3.18 -12.52
CA GLN A 140 9.02 -3.98 -11.28
C GLN A 140 8.04 -3.49 -10.23
N LEU A 141 7.88 -2.18 -10.12
CA LEU A 141 6.96 -1.57 -9.15
C LEU A 141 5.51 -1.78 -9.56
N SER A 142 5.16 -1.57 -10.82
CA SER A 142 3.80 -1.77 -11.33
C SER A 142 3.36 -3.23 -11.17
N GLU A 143 4.25 -4.17 -11.44
CA GLU A 143 3.95 -5.60 -11.26
C GLU A 143 3.77 -5.98 -9.77
N GLN A 144 4.59 -5.42 -8.87
CA GLN A 144 4.41 -5.64 -7.43
C GLN A 144 3.09 -5.06 -6.92
N ILE A 145 2.74 -3.84 -7.34
CA ILE A 145 1.45 -3.21 -6.97
C ILE A 145 0.28 -4.01 -7.53
N ARG A 146 0.38 -4.50 -8.77
CA ARG A 146 -0.66 -5.32 -9.40
C ARG A 146 -0.91 -6.62 -8.64
N ARG A 147 0.16 -7.24 -8.11
CA ARG A 147 0.05 -8.46 -7.28
C ARG A 147 -0.45 -8.19 -5.87
N HIS A 148 -0.13 -7.02 -5.32
CA HIS A 148 -0.50 -6.60 -3.98
C HIS A 148 -1.18 -5.24 -4.00
N PRO A 149 -2.43 -5.13 -4.49
CA PRO A 149 -3.12 -3.84 -4.67
C PRO A 149 -3.43 -3.13 -3.36
N TYR A 150 -3.44 -3.88 -2.25
CA TYR A 150 -3.62 -3.34 -0.89
C TYR A 150 -2.31 -3.52 -0.11
N SER A 151 -1.45 -2.54 -0.22
CA SER A 151 -0.13 -2.57 0.39
C SER A 151 0.30 -1.20 0.89
N VAL A 152 1.29 -1.18 1.74
CA VAL A 152 2.06 0.03 2.09
C VAL A 152 3.26 0.09 1.18
N LEU A 153 3.43 1.21 0.49
CA LEU A 153 4.56 1.45 -0.39
C LEU A 153 5.58 2.32 0.35
N LEU A 154 6.77 1.80 0.57
CA LEU A 154 7.87 2.51 1.22
C LEU A 154 8.98 2.78 0.20
N PHE A 155 9.21 4.04 -0.10
CA PHE A 155 10.39 4.49 -0.84
C PHE A 155 11.47 4.88 0.18
N ASP A 156 12.45 4.02 0.35
CA ASP A 156 13.53 4.24 1.31
C ASP A 156 14.71 4.97 0.63
N GLU A 157 15.42 5.80 1.39
CA GLU A 157 16.57 6.59 0.90
C GLU A 157 16.25 7.45 -0.34
N ILE A 158 15.09 8.09 -0.33
CA ILE A 158 14.56 8.87 -1.46
C ILE A 158 15.53 9.93 -1.99
N GLU A 159 16.39 10.45 -1.13
CA GLU A 159 17.42 11.47 -1.45
C GLU A 159 18.49 10.94 -2.42
N LYS A 160 18.61 9.62 -2.57
CA LYS A 160 19.58 8.99 -3.49
C LYS A 160 19.00 8.78 -4.90
N ALA A 161 17.70 8.91 -5.07
CA ALA A 161 17.04 8.66 -6.33
C ALA A 161 17.44 9.66 -7.41
N HIS A 162 17.49 9.17 -8.67
CA HIS A 162 17.64 10.07 -9.82
C HIS A 162 16.46 11.06 -9.88
N PRO A 163 16.66 12.32 -10.27
CA PRO A 163 15.59 13.32 -10.35
C PRO A 163 14.35 12.88 -11.14
N ASP A 164 14.51 12.10 -12.21
CA ASP A 164 13.39 11.60 -13.02
C ASP A 164 12.46 10.67 -12.22
N VAL A 165 12.95 10.02 -11.16
CA VAL A 165 12.11 9.21 -10.26
C VAL A 165 11.12 10.08 -9.51
N PHE A 166 11.50 11.30 -9.12
CA PHE A 166 10.59 12.21 -8.43
C PHE A 166 9.37 12.58 -9.27
N ASN A 167 9.51 12.67 -10.60
CA ASN A 167 8.38 12.93 -11.49
C ASN A 167 7.37 11.80 -11.47
N ILE A 168 7.84 10.54 -11.39
CA ILE A 168 6.98 9.36 -11.26
C ILE A 168 6.28 9.37 -9.90
N LEU A 169 7.01 9.67 -8.84
CA LEU A 169 6.44 9.75 -7.49
C LEU A 169 5.40 10.86 -7.37
N LEU A 170 5.62 12.02 -7.99
CA LEU A 170 4.60 13.09 -8.03
C LEU A 170 3.31 12.61 -8.69
N GLN A 171 3.40 11.86 -9.80
CA GLN A 171 2.22 11.28 -10.45
C GLN A 171 1.46 10.34 -9.51
N VAL A 172 2.18 9.49 -8.76
CA VAL A 172 1.57 8.59 -7.76
C VAL A 172 0.89 9.37 -6.64
N LEU A 173 1.52 10.44 -6.18
CA LEU A 173 1.02 11.23 -5.05
C LEU A 173 -0.20 12.09 -5.42
N ASP A 174 -0.20 12.66 -6.63
CA ASP A 174 -1.27 13.55 -7.10
C ASP A 174 -2.44 12.78 -7.72
N ASP A 175 -2.15 11.91 -8.68
CA ASP A 175 -3.16 11.23 -9.49
C ASP A 175 -3.52 9.85 -8.91
N GLY A 176 -2.65 9.28 -8.08
CA GLY A 176 -2.86 7.97 -7.48
C GLY A 176 -2.65 6.81 -8.45
N HIS A 177 -1.97 7.04 -9.57
CA HIS A 177 -1.67 6.00 -10.54
C HIS A 177 -0.22 6.10 -11.05
N ILE A 178 0.29 5.01 -11.59
CA ILE A 178 1.57 4.96 -12.30
C ILE A 178 1.26 4.57 -13.75
N THR A 179 1.83 5.32 -14.69
CA THR A 179 1.80 4.92 -16.09
C THR A 179 2.96 3.98 -16.35
N ASP A 180 2.66 2.73 -16.67
CA ASP A 180 3.66 1.77 -17.09
C ASP A 180 3.87 1.91 -18.60
N LEU A 181 5.11 2.18 -19.01
CA LEU A 181 5.45 2.42 -20.42
C LEU A 181 5.46 1.14 -21.27
N SER A 182 5.51 -0.02 -20.63
CA SER A 182 5.46 -1.32 -21.31
C SER A 182 4.02 -1.80 -21.56
N LEU A 183 3.07 -1.29 -20.80
CA LEU A 183 1.66 -1.63 -20.87
C LEU A 183 0.91 -0.46 -21.50
N ILE A 184 0.70 -0.54 -22.83
CA ILE A 184 0.09 0.56 -23.61
C ILE A 184 -1.37 0.86 -23.21
N HIS A 185 -2.01 0.05 -22.41
CA HIS A 185 -3.34 0.34 -21.82
C HIS A 185 -3.65 -0.65 -20.68
N ILE A 186 -3.71 -0.17 -19.49
CA ILE A 186 -4.62 -0.69 -18.45
C ILE A 186 -5.36 0.50 -17.85
#